data_1361155fb6cfc958777cf8eccef3aeae
#
_entry.id   1361155fb6cfc958777cf8eccef3aeae
#
_cell.length_a   1.000
_cell.length_b   1.000
_cell.length_c   1.000
_cell.angle_alpha   90.00
_cell.angle_beta   90.00
_cell.angle_gamma   90.00
#
_symmetry.space_group_name_H-M   'P 1'
#
loop_
_entity.id
_entity.type
_entity.pdbx_description
1 polymer ?
#
loop_
_entity_poly.entity_id
_entity_poly.type
_entity_poly.pdbx_seq_one_letter_code
_entity_poly.pdbx_strand_id
1 'polypeptide(L)'
;MMETYNIEETMAFTGHRLIEPGRVEDIKAQLRIKIKALYAKGIRIYLSGMALGFDMLAAEVVLSLKAELPSLKLVAIIPFRNQYNRWNYMSRARYCDILALIP
;
A
#
# COMPACT_ATOMS: atom_id res chain seq x y z
N MET A 1 13.02 -17.96 2.53
CA MET A 1 13.74 -17.43 1.37
C MET A 1 13.18 -16.09 0.98
N MET A 2 14.02 -15.12 0.75
CA MET A 2 13.56 -13.79 0.36
C MET A 2 13.42 -13.68 -1.15
N GLU A 3 12.29 -13.11 -1.58
CA GLU A 3 12.15 -12.76 -2.99
C GLU A 3 13.08 -11.61 -3.33
N THR A 4 13.61 -11.63 -4.53
CA THR A 4 14.41 -10.53 -5.07
C THR A 4 13.52 -9.70 -5.98
N TYR A 5 13.48 -8.39 -5.74
CA TYR A 5 12.68 -7.46 -6.54
C TYR A 5 13.59 -6.60 -7.40
N ASN A 6 13.15 -6.36 -8.63
CA ASN A 6 13.87 -5.47 -9.54
C ASN A 6 13.66 -4.03 -9.07
N ILE A 7 14.75 -3.35 -8.73
CA ILE A 7 14.72 -1.97 -8.25
C ILE A 7 14.08 -1.03 -9.29
N GLU A 8 14.30 -1.27 -10.57
CA GLU A 8 13.75 -0.43 -11.64
C GLU A 8 12.23 -0.54 -11.76
N GLU A 9 11.64 -1.61 -11.22
CA GLU A 9 10.18 -1.84 -11.24
C GLU A 9 9.53 -1.63 -9.89
N THR A 10 10.29 -1.24 -8.86
CA THR A 10 9.85 -1.25 -7.48
C THR A 10 9.81 0.15 -6.89
N MET A 11 8.76 0.45 -6.14
CA MET A 11 8.62 1.69 -5.40
C MET A 11 8.11 1.40 -3.99
N ALA A 12 8.62 2.15 -3.01
CA ALA A 12 8.17 2.05 -1.63
C ALA A 12 7.32 3.27 -1.28
N PHE A 13 6.33 3.06 -0.41
CA PHE A 13 5.53 4.16 0.11
C PHE A 13 6.12 4.69 1.41
N THR A 14 6.19 6.02 1.50
CA THR A 14 6.49 6.71 2.75
C THR A 14 5.50 7.86 2.89
N GLY A 15 5.06 8.11 4.11
CA GLY A 15 4.10 9.20 4.32
C GLY A 15 3.75 9.37 5.78
N HIS A 16 2.86 10.32 6.04
CA HIS A 16 2.45 10.64 7.39
C HIS A 16 1.55 9.55 7.98
N ARG A 17 1.76 9.28 9.25
CA ARG A 17 0.92 8.33 10.01
C ARG A 17 -0.52 8.81 10.15
N LEU A 18 -0.72 10.12 10.28
CA LEU A 18 -2.04 10.71 10.44
C LEU A 18 -2.44 11.43 9.15
N ILE A 19 -3.63 11.11 8.65
CA ILE A 19 -4.21 11.75 7.48
C ILE A 19 -5.54 12.37 7.92
N GLU A 20 -5.73 13.64 7.62
CA GLU A 20 -7.00 14.32 7.89
C GLU A 20 -8.14 13.62 7.13
N PRO A 21 -9.24 13.26 7.80
CA PRO A 21 -10.34 12.54 7.13
C PRO A 21 -10.86 13.23 5.87
N GLY A 22 -10.90 14.56 5.86
CA GLY A 22 -11.35 15.31 4.69
C GLY A 22 -10.42 15.26 3.49
N ARG A 23 -9.21 14.74 3.66
CA ARG A 23 -8.21 14.64 2.59
C ARG A 23 -8.07 13.24 2.01
N VAL A 24 -8.72 12.25 2.61
CA VAL A 24 -8.54 10.85 2.23
C VAL A 24 -8.88 10.60 0.76
N GLU A 25 -10.04 11.06 0.31
CA GLU A 25 -10.47 10.82 -1.06
C GLU A 25 -9.61 11.56 -2.08
N ASP A 26 -9.16 12.78 -1.75
CA ASP A 26 -8.26 13.53 -2.62
C ASP A 26 -6.92 12.81 -2.76
N ILE A 27 -6.36 12.34 -1.65
CA ILE A 27 -5.10 11.59 -1.67
C ILE A 27 -5.25 10.30 -2.46
N LYS A 28 -6.34 9.58 -2.30
CA LYS A 28 -6.61 8.37 -3.10
C LYS A 28 -6.65 8.67 -4.58
N ALA A 29 -7.33 9.76 -4.98
CA ALA A 29 -7.43 10.13 -6.38
C ALA A 29 -6.05 10.45 -6.96
N GLN A 30 -5.24 11.21 -6.24
CA GLN A 30 -3.88 11.55 -6.66
C GLN A 30 -2.99 10.32 -6.75
N LEU A 31 -3.11 9.39 -5.79
CA LEU A 31 -2.36 8.14 -5.81
C LEU A 31 -2.72 7.29 -7.03
N ARG A 32 -4.00 7.19 -7.37
CA ARG A 32 -4.43 6.44 -8.55
C ARG A 32 -3.80 7.00 -9.82
N ILE A 33 -3.84 8.30 -9.98
CA ILE A 33 -3.25 8.97 -11.14
C ILE A 33 -1.74 8.69 -11.20
N LYS A 34 -1.06 8.84 -10.08
CA LYS A 34 0.39 8.65 -10.01
C LYS A 34 0.79 7.20 -10.27
N ILE A 35 0.08 6.25 -9.68
CA ILE A 35 0.36 4.82 -9.88
C ILE A 35 0.15 4.43 -11.34
N LYS A 36 -0.90 4.91 -11.98
CA LYS A 36 -1.13 4.66 -13.40
C LYS A 36 -0.02 5.24 -14.27
N ALA A 37 0.42 6.46 -13.96
CA ALA A 37 1.53 7.09 -14.68
C ALA A 37 2.84 6.31 -14.50
N LEU A 38 3.12 5.85 -13.29
CA LEU A 38 4.30 5.04 -13.00
C LEU A 38 4.22 3.66 -13.65
N TYR A 39 3.03 3.08 -13.71
CA TYR A 39 2.80 1.82 -14.42
C TYR A 39 3.20 1.93 -15.88
N ALA A 40 2.86 3.03 -16.53
CA ALA A 40 3.25 3.28 -17.92
C ALA A 40 4.78 3.38 -18.08
N LYS A 41 5.49 3.71 -17.01
CA LYS A 41 6.96 3.80 -17.01
C LYS A 41 7.65 2.49 -16.57
N GLY A 42 6.88 1.46 -16.24
CA GLY A 42 7.43 0.16 -15.87
C GLY A 42 7.41 -0.18 -14.38
N ILE A 43 6.88 0.70 -13.54
CA ILE A 43 6.79 0.42 -12.10
C ILE A 43 5.60 -0.51 -11.83
N ARG A 44 5.88 -1.70 -11.31
CA ARG A 44 4.89 -2.76 -11.08
C ARG A 44 4.74 -3.16 -9.63
N ILE A 45 5.79 -2.96 -8.83
CA ILE A 45 5.89 -3.51 -7.48
C ILE A 45 5.89 -2.36 -6.48
N TYR A 46 5.00 -2.45 -5.48
CA TYR A 46 4.90 -1.45 -4.43
C TYR A 46 5.13 -2.11 -3.08
N LEU A 47 6.03 -1.52 -2.29
CA LEU A 47 6.37 -1.99 -0.95
C LEU A 47 5.64 -1.13 0.07
N SER A 48 4.97 -1.74 1.02
CA SER A 48 4.27 -1.03 2.10
C SER A 48 4.69 -1.59 3.45
N GLY A 49 5.04 -0.71 4.37
CA GLY A 49 5.32 -1.07 5.76
C GLY A 49 4.06 -1.35 6.58
N MET A 50 2.89 -1.12 5.99
CA MET A 50 1.59 -1.35 6.63
C MET A 50 1.38 -0.56 7.91
N ALA A 51 2.06 0.59 8.04
CA ALA A 51 1.82 1.50 9.15
C ALA A 51 0.49 2.23 8.97
N LEU A 52 -0.07 2.70 10.07
CA LEU A 52 -1.28 3.51 10.03
C LEU A 52 -1.09 4.76 9.17
N GLY A 53 -2.18 5.23 8.58
CA GLY A 53 -2.19 6.43 7.77
C GLY A 53 -1.84 6.15 6.32
N PHE A 54 -0.83 6.83 5.79
CA PHE A 54 -0.52 6.81 4.37
C PHE A 54 -0.17 5.42 3.85
N ASP A 55 0.61 4.63 4.60
CA ASP A 55 1.03 3.30 4.14
C ASP A 55 -0.16 2.39 3.85
N MET A 56 -1.12 2.33 4.77
CA MET A 56 -2.30 1.50 4.59
C MET A 56 -3.21 2.05 3.50
N LEU A 57 -3.35 3.37 3.41
CA LEU A 57 -4.14 4.01 2.37
C LEU A 57 -3.57 3.70 0.99
N ALA A 58 -2.26 3.84 0.83
CA ALA A 58 -1.59 3.56 -0.43
C ALA A 58 -1.70 2.08 -0.80
N ALA A 59 -1.57 1.19 0.18
CA ALA A 59 -1.75 -0.25 -0.05
C ALA A 59 -3.15 -0.56 -0.59
N GLU A 60 -4.18 0.03 -0.01
CA GLU A 60 -5.54 -0.15 -0.47
C GLU A 60 -5.74 0.35 -1.90
N VAL A 61 -5.13 1.48 -2.25
CA VAL A 61 -5.22 2.01 -3.60
C VAL A 61 -4.57 1.07 -4.62
N VAL A 62 -3.38 0.53 -4.31
CA VAL A 62 -2.71 -0.44 -5.19
C VAL A 62 -3.61 -1.66 -5.40
N LEU A 63 -4.18 -2.21 -4.33
CA LEU A 63 -5.06 -3.38 -4.44
C LEU A 63 -6.31 -3.07 -5.26
N SER A 64 -6.88 -1.88 -5.12
CA SER A 64 -8.05 -1.48 -5.89
C SER A 64 -7.76 -1.33 -7.38
N LEU A 65 -6.53 -1.00 -7.73
CA LEU A 65 -6.11 -0.84 -9.13
C LEU A 65 -5.72 -2.16 -9.81
N LYS A 66 -5.54 -3.24 -9.06
CA LYS A 66 -5.16 -4.53 -9.65
C LYS A 66 -6.18 -5.05 -10.67
N ALA A 67 -7.45 -4.67 -10.54
CA ALA A 67 -8.47 -5.07 -11.50
C ALA A 67 -8.20 -4.47 -12.89
N GLU A 68 -7.73 -3.22 -12.94
CA GLU A 68 -7.36 -2.55 -14.20
C GLU A 68 -5.93 -2.89 -14.64
N LEU A 69 -5.04 -3.06 -13.69
CA LEU A 69 -3.61 -3.24 -13.93
C LEU A 69 -3.15 -4.55 -13.24
N PRO A 70 -3.44 -5.71 -13.85
CA PRO A 70 -3.21 -7.01 -13.18
C PRO A 70 -1.75 -7.30 -12.84
N SER A 71 -0.80 -6.64 -13.49
CA SER A 71 0.63 -6.83 -13.21
C SER A 71 1.09 -6.13 -11.93
N LEU A 72 0.24 -5.27 -11.34
CA LEU A 72 0.60 -4.63 -10.07
C LEU A 72 0.76 -5.66 -8.96
N LYS A 73 1.77 -5.45 -8.14
CA LYS A 73 2.05 -6.31 -6.99
C LYS A 73 2.27 -5.43 -5.76
N LEU A 74 1.57 -5.75 -4.69
CA LEU A 74 1.77 -5.13 -3.39
C LEU A 74 2.53 -6.12 -2.50
N VAL A 75 3.57 -5.64 -1.83
CA VAL A 75 4.35 -6.42 -0.89
C VAL A 75 4.31 -5.74 0.46
N ALA A 76 3.86 -6.44 1.47
CA ALA A 76 3.86 -5.94 2.84
C ALA A 76 5.21 -6.25 3.48
N ILE A 77 5.90 -5.21 3.95
CA ILE A 77 7.14 -5.34 4.70
C ILE A 77 6.86 -4.93 6.13
N ILE A 78 6.70 -5.91 6.99
CA ILE A 78 6.31 -5.68 8.38
C ILE A 78 7.58 -5.64 9.23
N PRO A 79 7.91 -4.47 9.81
CA PRO A 79 9.19 -4.30 10.52
C PRO A 79 9.29 -5.12 11.79
N PHE A 80 8.17 -5.47 12.41
CA PHE A 80 8.16 -6.31 13.61
C PHE A 80 6.81 -6.98 13.78
N ARG A 81 6.81 -8.09 14.52
CA ARG A 81 5.58 -8.81 14.85
C ARG A 81 4.63 -7.93 15.66
N ASN A 82 3.34 -8.10 15.43
CA ASN A 82 2.32 -7.48 16.24
C ASN A 82 2.39 -5.95 16.27
N GLN A 83 2.89 -5.33 15.20
CA GLN A 83 2.93 -3.86 15.13
C GLN A 83 1.55 -3.24 15.31
N TYR A 84 0.48 -4.00 15.04
CA TYR A 84 -0.90 -3.53 15.15
C TYR A 84 -1.51 -3.71 16.55
N ASN A 85 -0.80 -4.29 17.51
CA ASN A 85 -1.37 -4.62 18.82
C ASN A 85 -1.89 -3.42 19.60
N ARG A 86 -1.30 -2.25 19.38
CA ARG A 86 -1.72 -1.01 20.06
C ARG A 86 -2.75 -0.21 19.29
N TRP A 87 -3.18 -0.72 18.13
CA TRP A 87 -4.17 -0.03 17.32
C TRP A 87 -5.57 -0.37 17.80
N ASN A 88 -6.54 0.49 17.49
CA ASN A 88 -7.93 0.19 17.78
C ASN A 88 -8.45 -0.94 16.90
N TYR A 89 -9.62 -1.47 17.26
CA TYR A 89 -10.21 -2.61 16.56
C TYR A 89 -10.39 -2.36 15.06
N MET A 90 -10.89 -1.18 14.68
CA MET A 90 -11.15 -0.86 13.27
C MET A 90 -9.86 -0.86 12.45
N SER A 91 -8.79 -0.29 12.97
CA SER A 91 -7.49 -0.26 12.30
C SER A 91 -6.88 -1.65 12.18
N ARG A 92 -7.04 -2.49 13.21
CA ARG A 92 -6.54 -3.87 13.19
C ARG A 92 -7.30 -4.71 12.15
N ALA A 93 -8.62 -4.56 12.08
CA ALA A 93 -9.43 -5.27 11.10
C ALA A 93 -9.04 -4.87 9.68
N ARG A 94 -8.85 -3.57 9.43
CA ARG A 94 -8.42 -3.05 8.13
C ARG A 94 -7.06 -3.62 7.72
N TYR A 95 -6.11 -3.65 8.64
CA TYR A 95 -4.80 -4.23 8.43
C TYR A 95 -4.90 -5.70 8.00
N CYS A 96 -5.69 -6.48 8.73
CA CYS A 96 -5.87 -7.90 8.42
C CYS A 96 -6.56 -8.09 7.07
N ASP A 97 -7.54 -7.26 6.73
CA ASP A 97 -8.23 -7.34 5.45
C ASP A 97 -7.28 -7.07 4.28
N ILE A 98 -6.40 -6.08 4.42
CA ILE A 98 -5.40 -5.77 3.39
C ILE A 98 -4.45 -6.94 3.22
N LEU A 99 -3.93 -7.50 4.32
CA LEU A 99 -3.02 -8.65 4.25
C LEU A 99 -3.66 -9.86 3.59
N ALA A 100 -4.95 -10.08 3.82
CA ALA A 100 -5.67 -11.21 3.22
C ALA A 100 -5.77 -11.09 1.69
N LEU A 101 -5.70 -9.87 1.14
CA LEU A 101 -5.76 -9.62 -0.30
C LEU A 101 -4.39 -9.71 -0.98
N ILE A 102 -3.32 -9.75 -0.21
CA ILE A 102 -1.97 -9.89 -0.76
C ILE A 102 -1.67 -11.38 -0.96
N PRO A 103 -1.32 -11.77 -2.18
CA PRO A 103 -1.04 -13.18 -2.48
C PRO A 103 0.15 -13.71 -1.69
#